data_0b101f63c12d17bc7381ccaac035b199
#
_entry.id   0b101f63c12d17bc7381ccaac035b199
#
_cell.length_a   1.000
_cell.length_b   1.000
_cell.length_c   1.000
_cell.angle_alpha   90.00
_cell.angle_beta   90.00
_cell.angle_gamma   90.00
#
_symmetry.space_group_name_H-M   'P 1'
#
loop_
_entity.id
_entity.type
_entity.pdbx_description
1 polymer ?
#
loop_
_entity_poly.entity_id
_entity_poly.type
_entity_poly.pdbx_seq_one_letter_code
_entity_poly.pdbx_strand_id
1 'polypeptide(L)'
;MGILKSLFTLGKSFVAQAEDAIDEAQGVRMLEQHIRDAKAELDKAGKSRVDLLARVKLSHDKLNDLRERKASLETRALAAMSKNVDAALLNEVAEEIARLENTILAEEQVLTNLEASRDAVEKAACIIPVNRLVLF
;
A
#
# COMPACT_ATOMS: atom_id res chain seq x y z
N MET A 1 -0.17 12.61 7.17
CA MET A 1 0.13 13.71 8.08
C MET A 1 -0.43 15.05 7.64
N GLY A 2 -0.57 15.30 6.33
CA GLY A 2 -1.08 16.57 5.81
C GLY A 2 -2.49 16.94 6.28
N ILE A 3 -3.40 15.98 6.36
CA ILE A 3 -4.81 16.23 6.70
C ILE A 3 -4.97 16.71 8.14
N LEU A 4 -4.35 16.05 9.09
CA LEU A 4 -4.43 16.43 10.52
C LEU A 4 -3.76 17.78 10.77
N LYS A 5 -2.63 18.03 10.13
CA LYS A 5 -1.91 19.28 10.23
C LYS A 5 -2.71 20.44 9.60
N SER A 6 -3.34 20.16 8.46
CA SER A 6 -4.22 21.12 7.78
C SER A 6 -5.44 21.50 8.63
N LEU A 7 -6.09 20.51 9.25
CA LEU A 7 -7.23 20.73 10.15
C LEU A 7 -6.83 21.51 11.39
N PHE A 8 -5.67 21.21 11.96
CA PHE A 8 -5.15 21.93 13.12
C PHE A 8 -4.79 23.38 12.78
N THR A 9 -4.13 23.58 11.63
CA THR A 9 -3.81 24.93 11.11
C THR A 9 -5.06 25.70 10.79
N LEU A 10 -6.08 25.05 10.25
CA LEU A 10 -7.39 25.64 9.98
C LEU A 10 -8.04 26.16 11.27
N GLY A 11 -8.06 25.35 12.33
CA GLY A 11 -8.63 25.75 13.62
C GLY A 11 -7.92 26.95 14.21
N LYS A 12 -6.60 26.98 14.16
CA LYS A 12 -5.78 28.12 14.61
C LYS A 12 -6.04 29.37 13.81
N SER A 13 -6.08 29.25 12.48
CA SER A 13 -6.34 30.36 11.57
C SER A 13 -7.76 30.95 11.81
N PHE A 14 -8.73 30.08 12.02
CA PHE A 14 -10.11 30.46 12.25
C PHE A 14 -10.27 31.28 13.54
N VAL A 15 -9.63 30.82 14.62
CA VAL A 15 -9.64 31.54 15.91
C VAL A 15 -8.94 32.91 15.82
N ALA A 16 -7.76 32.93 15.16
CA ALA A 16 -7.02 34.18 14.95
C ALA A 16 -7.80 35.19 14.10
N GLN A 17 -8.49 34.72 13.07
CA GLN A 17 -9.29 35.55 12.19
C GLN A 17 -10.56 36.09 12.86
N ALA A 18 -11.14 35.34 13.78
CA ALA A 18 -12.30 35.78 14.54
C ALA A 18 -11.99 36.99 15.45
N GLU A 19 -10.77 37.12 15.91
CA GLU A 19 -10.29 38.24 16.70
C GLU A 19 -10.08 39.51 15.88
N ASP A 20 -9.78 39.37 14.59
CA ASP A 20 -9.45 40.51 13.70
C ASP A 20 -10.64 41.10 12.93
N ALA A 21 -11.86 40.72 13.26
CA ALA A 21 -13.10 41.24 12.67
C ALA A 21 -13.12 41.17 11.13
N ILE A 22 -12.72 40.05 10.57
CA ILE A 22 -12.77 39.80 9.13
C ILE A 22 -14.21 39.60 8.68
N ASP A 23 -14.55 40.12 7.51
CA ASP A 23 -15.83 39.97 6.84
C ASP A 23 -16.32 38.53 6.90
N GLU A 24 -17.51 38.30 7.45
CA GLU A 24 -18.17 37.01 7.61
C GLU A 24 -18.20 36.22 6.31
N ALA A 25 -18.46 36.90 5.19
CA ALA A 25 -18.48 36.29 3.86
C ALA A 25 -17.11 35.73 3.43
N GLN A 26 -16.05 36.41 3.82
CA GLN A 26 -14.68 35.99 3.52
C GLN A 26 -14.26 34.77 4.36
N GLY A 27 -14.65 34.74 5.64
CA GLY A 27 -14.45 33.60 6.53
C GLY A 27 -15.16 32.35 6.05
N VAL A 28 -16.39 32.47 5.59
CA VAL A 28 -17.20 31.38 5.04
C VAL A 28 -16.55 30.82 3.75
N ARG A 29 -16.10 31.71 2.86
CA ARG A 29 -15.39 31.27 1.62
C ARG A 29 -14.12 30.53 1.91
N MET A 30 -13.33 30.96 2.88
CA MET A 30 -12.11 30.29 3.30
C MET A 30 -12.42 28.91 3.89
N LEU A 31 -13.45 28.80 4.71
CA LEU A 31 -13.90 27.54 5.28
C LEU A 31 -14.35 26.55 4.18
N GLU A 32 -15.14 27.03 3.23
CA GLU A 32 -15.57 26.22 2.09
C GLU A 32 -14.39 25.71 1.26
N GLN A 33 -13.40 26.56 1.03
CA GLN A 33 -12.19 26.17 0.29
C GLN A 33 -11.41 25.10 1.05
N HIS A 34 -11.24 25.26 2.36
CA HIS A 34 -10.57 24.28 3.21
C HIS A 34 -11.30 22.93 3.25
N ILE A 35 -12.63 22.96 3.27
CA ILE A 35 -13.46 21.74 3.21
C ILE A 35 -13.26 21.03 1.87
N ARG A 36 -13.23 21.77 0.76
CA ARG A 36 -12.96 21.19 -0.57
C ARG A 36 -11.58 20.57 -0.65
N ASP A 37 -10.57 21.25 -0.12
CA ASP A 37 -9.20 20.76 -0.09
C ASP A 37 -9.08 19.48 0.76
N ALA A 38 -9.73 19.45 1.91
CA ALA A 38 -9.77 18.27 2.78
C ALA A 38 -10.47 17.09 2.10
N LYS A 39 -11.57 17.32 1.39
CA LYS A 39 -12.26 16.29 0.61
C LYS A 39 -11.39 15.74 -0.51
N ALA A 40 -10.67 16.60 -1.22
CA ALA A 40 -9.75 16.20 -2.28
C ALA A 40 -8.60 15.35 -1.72
N GLU A 41 -8.07 15.71 -0.55
CA GLU A 41 -7.03 14.93 0.14
C GLU A 41 -7.54 13.55 0.58
N LEU A 42 -8.76 13.50 1.12
CA LEU A 42 -9.41 12.24 1.50
C LEU A 42 -9.64 11.32 0.29
N ASP A 43 -10.04 11.91 -0.84
CA ASP A 43 -10.23 11.18 -2.09
C ASP A 43 -8.92 10.56 -2.60
N LYS A 44 -7.83 11.34 -2.56
CA LYS A 44 -6.49 10.86 -2.90
C LYS A 44 -6.05 9.72 -1.97
N ALA A 45 -6.26 9.88 -0.67
CA ALA A 45 -5.93 8.85 0.31
C ALA A 45 -6.72 7.57 0.07
N GLY A 46 -8.00 7.68 -0.28
CA GLY A 46 -8.84 6.55 -0.63
C GLY A 46 -8.35 5.81 -1.88
N LYS A 47 -7.98 6.55 -2.92
CA LYS A 47 -7.42 5.98 -4.16
C LYS A 47 -6.08 5.30 -3.90
N SER A 48 -5.22 5.92 -3.11
CA SER A 48 -3.91 5.34 -2.73
C SER A 48 -4.08 4.04 -1.93
N ARG A 49 -5.09 3.99 -1.06
CA ARG A 49 -5.43 2.78 -0.30
C ARG A 49 -5.86 1.65 -1.22
N VAL A 50 -6.75 1.93 -2.17
CA VAL A 50 -7.23 0.93 -3.15
C VAL A 50 -6.07 0.42 -4.01
N ASP A 51 -5.22 1.32 -4.49
CA ASP A 51 -4.03 0.97 -5.27
C ASP A 51 -3.08 0.07 -4.47
N LEU A 52 -2.84 0.41 -3.22
CA LEU A 52 -1.99 -0.35 -2.32
C LEU A 52 -2.54 -1.76 -2.06
N LEU A 53 -3.85 -1.88 -1.81
CA LEU A 53 -4.51 -3.18 -1.64
C LEU A 53 -4.41 -4.03 -2.91
N ALA A 54 -4.55 -3.43 -4.08
CA ALA A 54 -4.38 -4.10 -5.36
C ALA A 54 -2.94 -4.60 -5.55
N ARG A 55 -1.95 -3.80 -5.17
CA ARG A 55 -0.53 -4.19 -5.23
C ARG A 55 -0.21 -5.34 -4.28
N VAL A 56 -0.77 -5.33 -3.08
CA VAL A 56 -0.61 -6.42 -2.11
C VAL A 56 -1.17 -7.71 -2.71
N LYS A 57 -2.36 -7.66 -3.29
CA LYS A 57 -2.98 -8.83 -3.92
C LYS A 57 -2.15 -9.36 -5.09
N LEU A 58 -1.69 -8.47 -5.97
CA LEU A 58 -0.84 -8.86 -7.11
C LEU A 58 0.47 -9.48 -6.65
N SER A 59 1.06 -8.96 -5.58
CA SER A 59 2.30 -9.51 -5.02
C SER A 59 2.07 -10.90 -4.42
N HIS A 60 0.95 -11.11 -3.73
CA HIS A 60 0.55 -12.44 -3.23
C HIS A 60 0.37 -13.44 -4.37
N ASP A 61 -0.35 -13.05 -5.42
CA ASP A 61 -0.60 -13.92 -6.57
C ASP A 61 0.69 -14.28 -7.29
N LYS A 62 1.57 -13.31 -7.47
CA LYS A 62 2.89 -13.50 -8.08
C LYS A 62 3.74 -14.46 -7.25
N LEU A 63 3.71 -14.29 -5.93
CA LEU A 63 4.46 -15.12 -5.00
C LEU A 63 3.97 -16.58 -5.03
N ASN A 64 2.65 -16.77 -5.04
CA ASN A 64 2.05 -18.10 -5.18
C ASN A 64 2.42 -18.76 -6.49
N ASP A 65 2.39 -18.01 -7.60
CA ASP A 65 2.80 -18.52 -8.92
C ASP A 65 4.26 -18.95 -8.94
N LEU A 66 5.15 -18.17 -8.35
CA LEU A 66 6.58 -18.48 -8.24
C LEU A 66 6.81 -19.73 -7.40
N ARG A 67 6.10 -19.88 -6.30
CA ARG A 67 6.18 -21.05 -5.42
C ARG A 67 5.69 -22.30 -6.13
N GLU A 68 4.62 -22.21 -6.89
CA GLU A 68 4.08 -23.31 -7.70
C GLU A 68 5.07 -23.73 -8.80
N ARG A 69 5.69 -22.78 -9.48
CA ARG A 69 6.72 -23.06 -10.48
C ARG A 69 7.91 -23.77 -9.87
N LYS A 70 8.36 -23.29 -8.72
CA LYS A 70 9.46 -23.90 -7.99
C LYS A 70 9.13 -25.34 -7.62
N ALA A 71 7.97 -25.59 -7.02
CA ALA A 71 7.51 -26.92 -6.64
C ALA A 71 7.41 -27.85 -7.85
N SER A 72 6.89 -27.37 -8.97
CA SER A 72 6.81 -28.11 -10.21
C SER A 72 8.19 -28.50 -10.74
N LEU A 73 9.15 -27.58 -10.74
CA LEU A 73 10.53 -27.86 -11.18
C LEU A 73 11.22 -28.84 -10.24
N GLU A 74 11.03 -28.72 -8.94
CA GLU A 74 11.58 -29.66 -7.96
C GLU A 74 11.03 -31.07 -8.19
N THR A 75 9.72 -31.20 -8.42
CA THR A 75 9.08 -32.49 -8.71
C THR A 75 9.63 -33.13 -10.00
N ARG A 76 9.78 -32.32 -11.06
CA ARG A 76 10.34 -32.74 -12.32
C ARG A 76 11.81 -33.16 -12.20
N ALA A 77 12.58 -32.39 -11.41
CA ALA A 77 13.99 -32.71 -11.15
C ALA A 77 14.14 -34.06 -10.43
N LEU A 78 13.33 -34.28 -9.41
CA LEU A 78 13.31 -35.56 -8.68
C LEU A 78 12.93 -36.72 -9.59
N ALA A 79 11.92 -36.54 -10.43
CA ALA A 79 11.52 -37.57 -11.42
C ALA A 79 12.64 -37.84 -12.45
N ALA A 80 13.33 -36.79 -12.90
CA ALA A 80 14.45 -36.91 -13.83
C ALA A 80 15.64 -37.62 -13.21
N MET A 81 15.93 -37.34 -11.93
CA MET A 81 17.03 -38.03 -11.21
C MET A 81 16.80 -39.53 -11.12
N SER A 82 15.57 -40.00 -10.96
CA SER A 82 15.24 -41.42 -10.92
C SER A 82 15.37 -42.09 -12.27
N LYS A 83 15.44 -41.34 -13.37
CA LYS A 83 15.57 -41.85 -14.76
C LYS A 83 16.97 -41.76 -15.32
N ASN A 84 18.00 -41.47 -14.53
CA ASN A 84 19.38 -41.30 -14.96
C ASN A 84 19.58 -40.31 -16.10
N VAL A 85 18.99 -39.15 -15.98
CA VAL A 85 19.15 -38.07 -16.94
C VAL A 85 20.52 -37.41 -16.81
N ASP A 86 21.00 -36.79 -17.89
CA ASP A 86 22.27 -36.09 -17.97
C ASP A 86 22.50 -35.12 -16.82
N ALA A 87 23.67 -35.20 -16.19
CA ALA A 87 24.07 -34.34 -15.08
C ALA A 87 24.04 -32.82 -15.46
N ALA A 88 24.39 -32.50 -16.70
CA ALA A 88 24.35 -31.12 -17.20
C ALA A 88 22.93 -30.56 -17.18
N LEU A 89 21.93 -31.33 -17.56
CA LEU A 89 20.54 -30.94 -17.53
C LEU A 89 20.04 -30.75 -16.10
N LEU A 90 20.43 -31.61 -15.18
CA LEU A 90 20.11 -31.51 -13.76
C LEU A 90 20.72 -30.24 -13.16
N ASN A 91 21.94 -29.87 -13.54
CA ASN A 91 22.58 -28.63 -13.11
C ASN A 91 21.83 -27.38 -13.60
N GLU A 92 21.36 -27.38 -14.85
CA GLU A 92 20.56 -26.29 -15.40
C GLU A 92 19.24 -26.09 -14.62
N VAL A 93 18.59 -27.20 -14.29
CA VAL A 93 17.35 -27.17 -13.49
C VAL A 93 17.63 -26.65 -12.07
N ALA A 94 18.73 -27.11 -11.45
CA ALA A 94 19.14 -26.64 -10.13
C ALA A 94 19.42 -25.14 -10.12
N GLU A 95 20.09 -24.64 -11.16
CA GLU A 95 20.33 -23.18 -11.31
C GLU A 95 19.03 -22.42 -11.46
N GLU A 96 18.06 -22.92 -12.21
CA GLU A 96 16.76 -22.29 -12.38
C GLU A 96 15.99 -22.28 -11.07
N ILE A 97 16.02 -23.35 -10.29
CA ILE A 97 15.41 -23.42 -8.97
C ILE A 97 16.06 -22.38 -8.04
N ALA A 98 17.38 -22.25 -8.07
CA ALA A 98 18.10 -21.23 -7.28
C ALA A 98 17.70 -19.81 -7.66
N ARG A 99 17.53 -19.54 -8.94
CA ARG A 99 17.04 -18.24 -9.42
C ARG A 99 15.62 -17.95 -8.93
N LEU A 100 14.75 -18.96 -8.98
CA LEU A 100 13.39 -18.86 -8.47
C LEU A 100 13.37 -18.60 -6.96
N GLU A 101 14.21 -19.27 -6.18
CA GLU A 101 14.35 -19.04 -4.74
C GLU A 101 14.76 -17.61 -4.44
N ASN A 102 15.73 -17.06 -5.18
CA ASN A 102 16.16 -15.67 -5.03
C ASN A 102 15.05 -14.70 -5.39
N THR A 103 14.31 -14.98 -6.46
CA THR A 103 13.18 -14.17 -6.88
C THR A 103 12.05 -14.20 -5.83
N ILE A 104 11.79 -15.38 -5.27
CA ILE A 104 10.80 -15.54 -4.18
C ILE A 104 11.20 -14.72 -2.96
N LEU A 105 12.46 -14.77 -2.54
CA LEU A 105 12.95 -13.99 -1.40
C LEU A 105 12.78 -12.48 -1.64
N ALA A 106 13.11 -12.01 -2.85
CA ALA A 106 12.94 -10.62 -3.22
C ALA A 106 11.45 -10.21 -3.20
N GLU A 107 10.58 -11.05 -3.72
CA GLU A 107 9.13 -10.80 -3.76
C GLU A 107 8.51 -10.86 -2.36
N GLU A 108 8.98 -11.75 -1.50
CA GLU A 108 8.57 -11.80 -0.08
C GLU A 108 8.91 -10.48 0.64
N GLN A 109 10.09 -9.93 0.36
CA GLN A 109 10.50 -8.64 0.92
C GLN A 109 9.61 -7.51 0.43
N VAL A 110 9.29 -7.48 -0.87
CA VAL A 110 8.37 -6.51 -1.46
C VAL A 110 6.99 -6.62 -0.82
N LEU A 111 6.48 -7.84 -0.65
CA LEU A 111 5.19 -8.09 -0.02
C LEU A 111 5.17 -7.62 1.43
N THR A 112 6.21 -7.91 2.19
CA THR A 112 6.35 -7.45 3.58
C THR A 112 6.28 -5.93 3.67
N ASN A 113 6.98 -5.24 2.79
CA ASN A 113 6.99 -3.78 2.74
C ASN A 113 5.60 -3.22 2.34
N LEU A 114 4.94 -3.84 1.37
CA LEU A 114 3.59 -3.47 0.95
C LEU A 114 2.56 -3.69 2.07
N GLU A 115 2.65 -4.80 2.78
CA GLU A 115 1.77 -5.11 3.91
C GLU A 115 1.98 -4.13 5.06
N ALA A 116 3.21 -3.76 5.35
CA ALA A 116 3.52 -2.74 6.36
C ALA A 116 2.92 -1.38 5.98
N SER A 117 3.03 -1.00 4.72
CA SER A 117 2.43 0.23 4.19
C SER A 117 0.89 0.18 4.26
N ARG A 118 0.31 -0.96 3.90
CA ARG A 118 -1.14 -1.19 4.01
C ARG A 118 -1.60 -1.02 5.46
N ASP A 119 -0.92 -1.64 6.41
CA ASP A 119 -1.28 -1.57 7.82
C ASP A 119 -1.18 -0.15 8.35
N ALA A 120 -0.17 0.61 7.93
CA ALA A 120 -0.02 2.03 8.29
C ALA A 120 -1.19 2.87 7.73
N VAL A 121 -1.60 2.64 6.49
CA VAL A 121 -2.74 3.33 5.86
C VAL A 121 -4.05 2.94 6.55
N GLU A 122 -4.23 1.66 6.87
CA GLU A 122 -5.41 1.17 7.59
C GLU A 122 -5.54 1.81 8.98
N LYS A 123 -4.44 1.94 9.71
CA LYS A 123 -4.42 2.65 11.01
C LYS A 123 -4.83 4.10 10.85
N ALA A 124 -4.30 4.79 9.85
CA ALA A 124 -4.67 6.17 9.56
C ALA A 124 -6.15 6.29 9.18
N ALA A 125 -6.66 5.34 8.40
CA ALA A 125 -8.07 5.30 7.99
C ALA A 125 -9.03 5.08 9.16
N CYS A 126 -8.61 4.37 10.21
CA CYS A 126 -9.42 4.17 11.42
C CYS A 126 -9.63 5.46 12.21
N ILE A 127 -8.70 6.39 12.12
CA ILE A 127 -8.79 7.69 12.81
C ILE A 127 -9.71 8.67 12.05
N ILE A 128 -9.66 8.66 10.73
CA ILE A 128 -10.43 9.56 9.86
C ILE A 128 -11.95 9.43 10.01
N PRO A 129 -12.57 8.23 10.09
CA PRO A 129 -14.02 8.11 10.25
C PRO A 129 -14.57 8.72 11.51
N VAL A 130 -13.81 8.70 12.62
CA VAL A 130 -14.21 9.34 13.88
C VAL A 130 -14.32 10.84 13.69
N ASN A 131 -13.34 11.45 13.04
CA ASN A 131 -13.32 12.87 12.71
C ASN A 131 -14.44 13.23 11.73
N ARG A 132 -14.79 12.33 10.84
CA ARG A 132 -15.88 12.49 9.88
C ARG A 132 -17.24 12.56 10.55
N LEU A 133 -17.45 11.78 11.60
CA LEU A 133 -18.68 11.78 12.39
C LEU A 133 -18.83 13.07 13.19
N VAL A 134 -17.73 13.66 13.61
CA VAL A 134 -17.71 14.94 14.35
C VAL A 134 -17.99 16.13 13.43
N LEU A 135 -17.61 16.04 12.14
CA LEU A 135 -17.79 17.12 11.16
C LEU A 135 -19.20 17.18 10.55
N PHE A 136 -20.00 16.18 10.75
CA PHE A 136 -21.36 16.06 10.30
C PHE A 136 -22.32 15.90 11.49
#